data_bffdee3dd8932c3de6e5f48c1a2d8f3e
#
_entry.id   bffdee3dd8932c3de6e5f48c1a2d8f3e
#
_cell.length_a   1.000
_cell.length_b   1.000
_cell.length_c   1.000
_cell.angle_alpha   90.00
_cell.angle_beta   90.00
_cell.angle_gamma   90.00
#
_symmetry.space_group_name_H-M   'P 1'
#
loop_
_entity.id
_entity.type
_entity.pdbx_description
1 polymer ?
#
loop_
_entity_poly.entity_id
_entity_poly.type
_entity_poly.pdbx_seq_one_letter_code
_entity_poly.pdbx_strand_id
1 'polypeptide(L)'
;MRIDEDVKLDYKDVLIRPKRSTLGSRKDVDLERGYTFRNYKPEFPDNVEHRHWRGTPVMAANMDGVGTFEMADVLATAGIFTCLVKTYSAEQIIEYFDTDMYERTNYVAMSIGITDKDHDKFRTVYELADGNLKYVCIDVANGYSNRFRDFVADFRISYPHIVIIAGN
;
A
#
# COMPACT_ATOMS: atom_id res chain seq x y z
N MET A 1 23.41 25.37 8.97
CA MET A 1 23.08 23.98 9.36
C MET A 1 22.35 24.06 10.69
N ARG A 2 21.17 23.47 10.80
CA ARG A 2 20.41 23.37 12.06
C ARG A 2 20.76 22.03 12.70
N ILE A 3 21.11 22.04 13.97
CA ILE A 3 21.36 20.84 14.76
C ILE A 3 20.21 20.73 15.75
N ASP A 4 19.47 19.63 15.69
CA ASP A 4 18.42 19.32 16.66
C ASP A 4 19.05 18.46 17.77
N GLU A 5 18.89 18.91 19.01
CA GLU A 5 19.43 18.22 20.19
C GLU A 5 18.50 17.12 20.74
N ASP A 6 17.36 16.88 20.09
CA ASP A 6 16.44 15.83 20.47
C ASP A 6 17.08 14.43 20.40
N VAL A 7 16.81 13.62 21.42
CA VAL A 7 17.25 12.23 21.43
C VAL A 7 16.56 11.49 20.30
N LYS A 8 17.34 10.97 19.35
CA LYS A 8 16.85 10.12 18.26
C LYS A 8 17.08 8.67 18.67
N LEU A 9 15.99 7.93 18.85
CA LEU A 9 16.01 6.52 19.26
C LEU A 9 15.84 5.62 18.05
N ASP A 10 16.56 4.51 18.04
CA ASP A 10 16.42 3.39 17.12
C ASP A 10 15.69 2.23 17.83
N TYR A 11 15.27 1.21 17.11
CA TYR A 11 14.62 0.03 17.68
C TYR A 11 15.47 -0.68 18.74
N LYS A 12 16.80 -0.65 18.61
CA LYS A 12 17.75 -1.19 19.60
C LYS A 12 17.78 -0.41 20.93
N ASP A 13 17.30 0.83 20.92
CA ASP A 13 17.34 1.74 22.07
C ASP A 13 16.04 1.70 22.88
N VAL A 14 15.04 0.91 22.45
CA VAL A 14 13.73 0.84 23.08
C VAL A 14 13.30 -0.58 23.40
N LEU A 15 12.50 -0.70 24.45
CA LEU A 15 11.86 -1.96 24.83
C LEU A 15 10.34 -1.77 24.92
N ILE A 16 9.59 -2.81 24.56
CA ILE A 16 8.14 -2.81 24.75
C ILE A 16 7.84 -2.87 26.25
N ARG A 17 7.19 -1.83 26.77
CA ARG A 17 6.77 -1.80 28.16
C ARG A 17 5.65 -2.83 28.39
N PRO A 18 5.83 -3.78 29.33
CA PRO A 18 4.77 -4.72 29.66
C PRO A 18 3.50 -3.99 30.14
N LYS A 19 2.35 -4.46 29.67
CA LYS A 19 1.05 -3.97 30.13
C LYS A 19 0.22 -5.15 30.63
N ARG A 20 -0.70 -4.88 31.56
CA ARG A 20 -1.67 -5.89 31.99
C ARG A 20 -2.56 -6.28 30.80
N SER A 21 -2.74 -7.56 30.57
CA SER A 21 -3.60 -8.13 29.55
C SER A 21 -4.81 -8.81 30.20
N THR A 22 -5.94 -8.76 29.53
CA THR A 22 -7.15 -9.53 29.87
C THR A 22 -7.21 -10.86 29.14
N LEU A 23 -6.28 -11.10 28.19
CA LEU A 23 -6.24 -12.32 27.39
C LEU A 23 -5.59 -13.45 28.19
N GLY A 24 -6.19 -14.64 28.15
CA GLY A 24 -5.71 -15.84 28.84
C GLY A 24 -4.65 -16.60 28.04
N SER A 25 -4.64 -16.46 26.72
CA SER A 25 -3.76 -17.20 25.81
C SER A 25 -3.29 -16.33 24.65
N ARG A 26 -2.12 -16.66 24.10
CA ARG A 26 -1.63 -16.08 22.84
C ARG A 26 -2.58 -16.36 21.65
N LYS A 27 -3.34 -17.45 21.72
CA LYS A 27 -4.32 -17.84 20.69
C LYS A 27 -5.54 -16.90 20.66
N ASP A 28 -5.78 -16.17 21.75
CA ASP A 28 -6.89 -15.24 21.88
C ASP A 28 -6.54 -13.86 21.29
N VAL A 29 -5.32 -13.66 20.78
CA VAL A 29 -4.87 -12.41 20.20
C VAL A 29 -5.43 -12.26 18.80
N ASP A 30 -6.26 -11.24 18.58
CA ASP A 30 -6.68 -10.80 17.26
C ASP A 30 -5.71 -9.74 16.73
N LEU A 31 -5.01 -10.05 15.63
CA LEU A 31 -4.07 -9.16 14.97
C LEU A 31 -4.73 -8.28 13.91
N GLU A 32 -5.94 -8.61 13.50
CA GLU A 32 -6.63 -7.83 12.47
C GLU A 32 -6.97 -6.42 12.95
N ARG A 33 -6.82 -5.47 12.05
CA ARG A 33 -7.20 -4.07 12.25
C ARG A 33 -7.92 -3.55 11.02
N GLY A 34 -8.87 -2.66 11.24
CA GLY A 34 -9.59 -1.97 10.18
C GLY A 34 -9.09 -0.55 10.01
N TYR A 35 -8.93 -0.13 8.78
CA TYR A 35 -8.55 1.24 8.41
C TYR A 35 -9.57 1.84 7.47
N THR A 36 -9.86 3.13 7.66
CA THR A 36 -10.70 3.94 6.78
C THR A 36 -9.85 5.01 6.11
N PHE A 37 -9.88 5.06 4.79
CA PHE A 37 -9.07 6.01 4.02
C PHE A 37 -9.84 7.32 3.80
N ARG A 38 -9.48 8.38 4.53
CA ARG A 38 -10.21 9.67 4.58
C ARG A 38 -10.16 10.44 3.26
N ASN A 39 -9.08 10.32 2.49
CA ASN A 39 -8.87 11.06 1.25
C ASN A 39 -9.33 10.27 0.01
N TYR A 40 -9.88 9.10 0.19
CA TYR A 40 -10.45 8.29 -0.86
C TYR A 40 -11.86 8.80 -1.18
N LYS A 41 -12.17 8.98 -2.47
CA LYS A 41 -13.51 9.33 -2.95
C LYS A 41 -14.01 8.18 -3.80
N PRO A 42 -15.02 7.42 -3.39
CA PRO A 42 -15.56 6.35 -4.21
C PRO A 42 -16.21 6.92 -5.47
N GLU A 43 -16.09 6.20 -6.56
CA GLU A 43 -16.73 6.55 -7.83
C GLU A 43 -18.25 6.56 -7.71
N PHE A 44 -18.77 5.58 -6.96
CA PHE A 44 -20.19 5.48 -6.61
C PHE A 44 -20.32 5.63 -5.09
N PRO A 45 -21.23 6.53 -4.61
CA PRO A 45 -21.40 6.79 -3.17
C PRO A 45 -21.74 5.53 -2.35
N ASP A 46 -22.39 4.54 -2.99
CA ASP A 46 -22.83 3.30 -2.36
C ASP A 46 -21.74 2.21 -2.33
N ASN A 47 -20.61 2.42 -3.00
CA ASN A 47 -19.52 1.46 -3.02
C ASN A 47 -18.60 1.62 -1.80
N VAL A 48 -19.10 1.17 -0.65
CA VAL A 48 -18.43 1.30 0.66
C VAL A 48 -17.18 0.43 0.76
N GLU A 49 -17.08 -0.66 -0.03
CA GLU A 49 -16.03 -1.67 0.07
C GLU A 49 -14.61 -1.09 -0.09
N HIS A 50 -14.43 -0.07 -0.91
CA HIS A 50 -13.12 0.52 -1.18
C HIS A 50 -12.68 1.60 -0.17
N ARG A 51 -13.50 1.94 0.81
CA ARG A 51 -13.16 2.88 1.89
C ARG A 51 -12.49 2.23 3.09
N HIS A 52 -12.67 0.93 3.23
CA HIS A 52 -12.19 0.17 4.36
C HIS A 52 -11.21 -0.90 3.89
N TRP A 53 -10.15 -1.04 4.63
CA TRP A 53 -9.27 -2.20 4.55
C TRP A 53 -9.25 -2.87 5.92
N ARG A 54 -9.29 -4.18 5.94
CA ARG A 54 -9.16 -4.98 7.15
C ARG A 54 -8.16 -6.09 6.94
N GLY A 55 -7.24 -6.27 7.89
CA GLY A 55 -6.23 -7.30 7.85
C GLY A 55 -5.19 -7.14 8.94
N THR A 56 -4.16 -7.94 8.89
CA THR A 56 -2.99 -7.81 9.77
C THR A 56 -2.16 -6.61 9.28
N PRO A 57 -1.89 -5.60 10.13
CA PRO A 57 -1.26 -4.34 9.72
C PRO A 57 0.26 -4.49 9.50
N VAL A 58 0.62 -5.39 8.62
CA VAL A 58 1.98 -5.65 8.14
C VAL A 58 1.94 -5.56 6.62
N MET A 59 2.97 -4.96 6.03
CA MET A 59 3.07 -4.76 4.59
C MET A 59 4.41 -5.27 4.10
N ALA A 60 4.40 -6.16 3.12
CA ALA A 60 5.59 -6.55 2.40
C ALA A 60 6.07 -5.42 1.50
N ALA A 61 7.35 -5.08 1.60
CA ALA A 61 7.96 -3.97 0.88
C ALA A 61 8.06 -4.26 -0.63
N ASN A 62 8.07 -3.19 -1.43
CA ASN A 62 8.22 -3.24 -2.90
C ASN A 62 9.67 -3.49 -3.34
N MET A 63 10.32 -4.46 -2.71
CA MET A 63 11.71 -4.85 -2.95
C MET A 63 11.78 -6.14 -3.77
N ASP A 64 12.87 -6.30 -4.51
CA ASP A 64 13.15 -7.53 -5.25
C ASP A 64 13.12 -8.74 -4.29
N GLY A 65 12.44 -9.81 -4.71
CA GLY A 65 12.27 -11.03 -3.92
C GLY A 65 11.28 -10.92 -2.75
N VAL A 66 10.71 -9.73 -2.47
CA VAL A 66 9.70 -9.51 -1.42
C VAL A 66 8.37 -9.10 -2.03
N GLY A 67 8.33 -8.06 -2.86
CA GLY A 67 7.11 -7.58 -3.51
C GLY A 67 6.79 -8.34 -4.80
N THR A 68 6.74 -9.66 -4.74
CA THR A 68 6.44 -10.53 -5.89
C THR A 68 4.98 -10.95 -5.92
N PHE A 69 4.51 -11.42 -7.07
CA PHE A 69 3.16 -11.95 -7.22
C PHE A 69 2.91 -13.15 -6.31
N GLU A 70 3.88 -14.07 -6.24
CA GLU A 70 3.79 -15.26 -5.40
C GLU A 70 3.71 -14.90 -3.91
N MET A 71 4.50 -13.90 -3.49
CA MET A 71 4.44 -13.42 -2.11
C MET A 71 3.10 -12.75 -1.84
N ALA A 72 2.60 -11.93 -2.75
CA ALA A 72 1.30 -11.27 -2.63
C ALA A 72 0.16 -12.28 -2.48
N ASP A 73 0.18 -13.35 -3.26
CA ASP A 73 -0.81 -14.42 -3.20
C ASP A 73 -0.83 -15.12 -1.83
N VAL A 74 0.34 -15.49 -1.33
CA VAL A 74 0.45 -16.17 -0.02
C VAL A 74 0.06 -15.24 1.13
N LEU A 75 0.55 -14.00 1.12
CA LEU A 75 0.29 -13.03 2.19
C LEU A 75 -1.19 -12.59 2.23
N ALA A 76 -1.84 -12.46 1.08
CA ALA A 76 -3.27 -12.13 1.02
C ALA A 76 -4.14 -13.17 1.75
N THR A 77 -3.78 -14.46 1.71
CA THR A 77 -4.51 -15.50 2.45
C THR A 77 -4.45 -15.32 3.97
N ALA A 78 -3.45 -14.59 4.46
CA ALA A 78 -3.29 -14.24 5.87
C ALA A 78 -3.75 -12.80 6.19
N GLY A 79 -4.40 -12.12 5.23
CA GLY A 79 -4.82 -10.73 5.39
C GLY A 79 -3.65 -9.75 5.53
N ILE A 80 -2.50 -10.06 4.93
CA ILE A 80 -1.28 -9.24 4.95
C ILE A 80 -1.12 -8.56 3.59
N PHE A 81 -0.73 -7.28 3.61
CA PHE A 81 -0.64 -6.45 2.41
C PHE A 81 0.73 -6.58 1.71
N THR A 82 0.75 -6.43 0.39
CA THR A 82 1.99 -6.44 -0.41
C THR A 82 2.04 -5.25 -1.36
N CYS A 83 3.15 -4.52 -1.35
CA CYS A 83 3.49 -3.59 -2.42
C CYS A 83 4.35 -4.31 -3.46
N LEU A 84 3.87 -4.40 -4.69
CA LEU A 84 4.60 -5.06 -5.79
C LEU A 84 5.86 -4.28 -6.14
N VAL A 85 6.93 -5.00 -6.50
CA VAL A 85 8.15 -4.37 -6.99
C VAL A 85 7.89 -3.59 -8.29
N LYS A 86 8.58 -2.47 -8.48
CA LYS A 86 8.37 -1.56 -9.63
C LYS A 86 8.79 -2.16 -11.00
N THR A 87 9.56 -3.23 -11.00
CA THR A 87 10.16 -3.80 -12.21
C THR A 87 9.20 -4.59 -13.09
N TYR A 88 8.06 -5.03 -12.56
CA TYR A 88 7.03 -5.69 -13.38
C TYR A 88 6.54 -4.79 -14.50
N SER A 89 6.31 -5.34 -15.70
CA SER A 89 5.75 -4.61 -16.83
C SER A 89 4.25 -4.33 -16.61
N ALA A 90 3.68 -3.44 -17.42
CA ALA A 90 2.24 -3.18 -17.37
C ALA A 90 1.44 -4.46 -17.68
N GLU A 91 1.88 -5.22 -18.70
CA GLU A 91 1.24 -6.45 -19.14
C GLU A 91 1.21 -7.51 -18.03
N GLN A 92 2.34 -7.70 -17.32
CA GLN A 92 2.42 -8.64 -16.20
C GLN A 92 1.47 -8.25 -15.06
N ILE A 93 1.36 -6.96 -14.78
CA ILE A 93 0.46 -6.46 -13.72
C ILE A 93 -1.01 -6.62 -14.14
N ILE A 94 -1.33 -6.32 -15.42
CA ILE A 94 -2.69 -6.50 -15.94
C ILE A 94 -3.08 -7.98 -15.87
N GLU A 95 -2.24 -8.89 -16.35
CA GLU A 95 -2.46 -10.32 -16.26
C GLU A 95 -2.68 -10.79 -14.82
N TYR A 96 -1.92 -10.26 -13.87
CA TYR A 96 -2.08 -10.58 -12.45
C TYR A 96 -3.44 -10.10 -11.89
N PHE A 97 -3.94 -8.94 -12.32
CA PHE A 97 -5.22 -8.41 -11.87
C PHE A 97 -6.43 -8.94 -12.66
N ASP A 98 -6.23 -9.56 -13.83
CA ASP A 98 -7.28 -10.18 -14.68
C ASP A 98 -7.71 -11.57 -14.17
N THR A 99 -7.18 -12.02 -13.06
CA THR A 99 -7.55 -13.32 -12.49
C THR A 99 -8.81 -13.22 -11.63
N ASP A 100 -9.65 -14.27 -11.61
CA ASP A 100 -10.90 -14.39 -10.83
C ASP A 100 -10.74 -14.27 -9.30
N MET A 101 -9.57 -13.86 -8.84
CA MET A 101 -9.26 -13.77 -7.42
C MET A 101 -9.46 -12.36 -6.85
N TYR A 102 -10.66 -11.84 -6.99
CA TYR A 102 -11.08 -10.51 -6.53
C TYR A 102 -10.68 -10.18 -5.08
N GLU A 103 -10.69 -11.15 -4.17
CA GLU A 103 -10.31 -10.93 -2.78
C GLU A 103 -8.82 -10.55 -2.63
N ARG A 104 -7.93 -11.09 -3.48
CA ARG A 104 -6.49 -10.78 -3.42
C ARG A 104 -6.18 -9.33 -3.76
N THR A 105 -6.96 -8.73 -4.65
CA THR A 105 -6.76 -7.32 -5.06
C THR A 105 -6.97 -6.32 -3.92
N ASN A 106 -7.58 -6.75 -2.81
CA ASN A 106 -7.71 -5.94 -1.61
C ASN A 106 -6.41 -5.85 -0.79
N TYR A 107 -5.42 -6.67 -1.10
CA TYR A 107 -4.16 -6.77 -0.32
C TYR A 107 -2.93 -6.48 -1.15
N VAL A 108 -3.08 -5.86 -2.32
CA VAL A 108 -1.97 -5.62 -3.24
C VAL A 108 -1.98 -4.20 -3.77
N ALA A 109 -0.82 -3.54 -3.75
CA ALA A 109 -0.60 -2.26 -4.41
C ALA A 109 0.39 -2.41 -5.57
N MET A 110 0.10 -1.76 -6.70
CA MET A 110 1.07 -1.49 -7.73
C MET A 110 2.03 -0.41 -7.26
N SER A 111 3.35 -0.59 -7.43
CA SER A 111 4.33 0.44 -7.11
C SER A 111 4.79 1.21 -8.33
N ILE A 112 4.91 2.52 -8.18
CA ILE A 112 5.41 3.46 -9.19
C ILE A 112 6.39 4.46 -8.57
N GLY A 113 7.20 5.11 -9.43
CA GLY A 113 7.92 6.33 -9.09
C GLY A 113 7.11 7.58 -9.43
N ILE A 114 7.83 8.68 -9.74
CA ILE A 114 7.23 9.98 -10.10
C ILE A 114 7.71 10.48 -11.47
N THR A 115 8.10 9.57 -12.37
CA THR A 115 8.45 9.92 -13.76
C THR A 115 7.23 9.81 -14.66
N ASP A 116 7.26 10.50 -15.80
CA ASP A 116 6.17 10.40 -16.80
C ASP A 116 5.97 8.93 -17.24
N LYS A 117 7.07 8.17 -17.38
CA LYS A 117 7.02 6.74 -17.71
C LYS A 117 6.28 5.93 -16.63
N ASP A 118 6.51 6.23 -15.35
CA ASP A 118 5.80 5.57 -14.25
C ASP A 118 4.31 5.90 -14.28
N HIS A 119 3.97 7.16 -14.55
CA HIS A 119 2.59 7.61 -14.66
C HIS A 119 1.87 6.98 -15.87
N ASP A 120 2.53 6.92 -17.03
CA ASP A 120 1.98 6.27 -18.24
C ASP A 120 1.75 4.77 -17.99
N LYS A 121 2.69 4.09 -17.35
CA LYS A 121 2.54 2.69 -16.95
C LYS A 121 1.34 2.51 -16.02
N PHE A 122 1.21 3.36 -14.99
CA PHE A 122 0.08 3.29 -14.08
C PHE A 122 -1.26 3.50 -14.82
N ARG A 123 -1.33 4.51 -15.69
CA ARG A 123 -2.53 4.79 -16.49
C ARG A 123 -2.95 3.59 -17.33
N THR A 124 -2.00 2.94 -18.02
CA THR A 124 -2.26 1.74 -18.82
C THR A 124 -2.86 0.62 -17.97
N VAL A 125 -2.27 0.35 -16.80
CA VAL A 125 -2.79 -0.68 -15.89
C VAL A 125 -4.16 -0.29 -15.33
N TYR A 126 -4.33 0.97 -14.93
CA TYR A 126 -5.60 1.46 -14.36
C TYR A 126 -6.76 1.34 -15.35
N GLU A 127 -6.54 1.67 -16.63
CA GLU A 127 -7.55 1.58 -17.68
C GLU A 127 -7.93 0.14 -18.05
N LEU A 128 -6.99 -0.81 -17.92
CA LEU A 128 -7.18 -2.20 -18.36
C LEU A 128 -7.46 -3.18 -17.21
N ALA A 129 -7.24 -2.80 -15.96
CA ALA A 129 -7.48 -3.67 -14.80
C ALA A 129 -8.95 -3.71 -14.34
N ASP A 130 -9.85 -3.09 -15.08
CA ASP A 130 -11.31 -3.12 -14.90
C ASP A 130 -11.77 -2.93 -13.42
N GLY A 131 -11.20 -1.91 -12.75
CA GLY A 131 -11.51 -1.59 -11.35
C GLY A 131 -10.84 -2.48 -10.30
N ASN A 132 -10.06 -3.48 -10.70
CA ASN A 132 -9.35 -4.36 -9.78
C ASN A 132 -8.12 -3.69 -9.13
N LEU A 133 -7.53 -2.68 -9.77
CA LEU A 133 -6.45 -1.89 -9.18
C LEU A 133 -7.03 -0.87 -8.18
N LYS A 134 -6.87 -1.13 -6.89
CA LYS A 134 -7.42 -0.33 -5.79
C LYS A 134 -6.38 0.51 -5.07
N TYR A 135 -5.11 0.11 -5.12
CA TYR A 135 -4.03 0.67 -4.33
C TYR A 135 -2.81 0.97 -5.20
N VAL A 136 -2.18 2.11 -4.96
CA VAL A 136 -0.89 2.47 -5.54
C VAL A 136 0.12 2.82 -4.45
N CYS A 137 1.33 2.32 -4.58
CA CYS A 137 2.49 2.71 -3.77
C CYS A 137 3.35 3.65 -4.61
N ILE A 138 3.39 4.94 -4.24
CA ILE A 138 4.26 5.94 -4.87
C ILE A 138 5.53 6.05 -4.04
N ASP A 139 6.59 5.40 -4.53
CA ASP A 139 7.85 5.23 -3.81
C ASP A 139 9.00 5.94 -4.52
N VAL A 140 9.70 6.79 -3.78
CA VAL A 140 10.85 7.57 -4.23
C VAL A 140 11.96 7.55 -3.18
N ALA A 141 13.19 7.85 -3.59
CA ALA A 141 14.33 7.92 -2.67
C ALA A 141 14.23 9.07 -1.65
N ASN A 142 13.47 10.13 -1.94
CA ASN A 142 13.26 11.26 -1.04
C ASN A 142 11.81 11.78 -1.12
N GLY A 143 10.97 11.28 -0.23
CA GLY A 143 9.57 11.68 -0.09
C GLY A 143 9.34 13.10 0.45
N TYR A 144 10.39 13.81 0.90
CA TYR A 144 10.29 15.18 1.41
C TYR A 144 10.50 16.25 0.32
N SER A 145 10.69 15.85 -0.95
CA SER A 145 10.84 16.82 -2.03
C SER A 145 9.52 17.48 -2.42
N ASN A 146 9.55 18.76 -2.82
CA ASN A 146 8.37 19.45 -3.34
C ASN A 146 7.80 18.72 -4.58
N ARG A 147 8.68 18.24 -5.47
CA ARG A 147 8.27 17.48 -6.66
C ARG A 147 7.44 16.24 -6.29
N PHE A 148 7.82 15.51 -5.25
CA PHE A 148 7.06 14.35 -4.77
C PHE A 148 5.68 14.78 -4.25
N ARG A 149 5.63 15.80 -3.39
CA ARG A 149 4.39 16.34 -2.84
C ARG A 149 3.43 16.77 -3.95
N ASP A 150 3.94 17.51 -4.93
CA ASP A 150 3.13 18.05 -6.02
C ASP A 150 2.61 16.91 -6.90
N PHE A 151 3.46 15.92 -7.24
CA PHE A 151 3.06 14.72 -7.97
C PHE A 151 1.93 13.96 -7.25
N VAL A 152 2.06 13.73 -5.94
CA VAL A 152 1.03 13.01 -5.16
C VAL A 152 -0.29 13.80 -5.13
N ALA A 153 -0.22 15.15 -5.06
CA ALA A 153 -1.41 15.99 -5.11
C ALA A 153 -2.13 15.91 -6.46
N ASP A 154 -1.38 16.01 -7.56
CA ASP A 154 -1.91 15.89 -8.92
C ASP A 154 -2.46 14.49 -9.19
N PHE A 155 -1.75 13.46 -8.73
CA PHE A 155 -2.18 12.07 -8.82
C PHE A 155 -3.51 11.84 -8.07
N ARG A 156 -3.68 12.43 -6.87
CA ARG A 156 -4.94 12.36 -6.12
C ARG A 156 -6.10 13.01 -6.86
N ILE A 157 -5.86 14.12 -7.58
CA ILE A 157 -6.88 14.78 -8.37
C ILE A 157 -7.30 13.91 -9.56
N SER A 158 -6.32 13.29 -10.23
CA SER A 158 -6.54 12.46 -11.42
C SER A 158 -7.19 11.11 -11.11
N TYR A 159 -6.86 10.53 -9.94
CA TYR A 159 -7.32 9.19 -9.52
C TYR A 159 -7.94 9.23 -8.11
N PRO A 160 -9.12 9.86 -7.95
CA PRO A 160 -9.75 10.03 -6.64
C PRO A 160 -10.19 8.71 -6.00
N HIS A 161 -10.36 7.65 -6.79
CA HIS A 161 -10.84 6.33 -6.36
C HIS A 161 -9.71 5.36 -5.98
N ILE A 162 -8.45 5.77 -6.12
CA ILE A 162 -7.29 4.96 -5.75
C ILE A 162 -6.84 5.30 -4.33
N VAL A 163 -6.55 4.29 -3.54
CA VAL A 163 -5.87 4.48 -2.25
C VAL A 163 -4.38 4.64 -2.50
N ILE A 164 -3.80 5.75 -2.04
CA ILE A 164 -2.39 6.09 -2.25
C ILE A 164 -1.60 5.77 -0.98
N ILE A 165 -0.55 4.99 -1.13
CA ILE A 165 0.51 4.76 -0.17
C ILE A 165 1.70 5.58 -0.69
N ALA A 166 2.09 6.63 0.01
CA ALA A 166 3.11 7.56 -0.47
C ALA A 166 4.25 7.72 0.55
N GLY A 167 5.49 7.60 0.07
CA GLY A 167 6.63 7.77 0.95
C GLY A 167 7.96 7.31 0.35
N ASN A 168 8.86 6.92 1.27
CA ASN A 168 10.10 6.25 0.96
C ASN A 168 10.51 5.34 2.10
#